data_2076721bd3c007480124bd6c695c9dfd
#
_entry.id   2076721bd3c007480124bd6c695c9dfd
#
_cell.length_a   1.000
_cell.length_b   1.000
_cell.length_c   1.000
_cell.angle_alpha   90.00
_cell.angle_beta   90.00
_cell.angle_gamma   90.00
#
_symmetry.space_group_name_H-M   'P 1'
#
loop_
_entity.id
_entity.type
_entity.pdbx_description
1 polymer ?
#
loop_
_entity_poly.entity_id
_entity_poly.type
_entity_poly.pdbx_seq_one_letter_code
_entity_poly.pdbx_strand_id
1 'polypeptide(L)'
;MPIIELPAALRPRAAGKAKLTVEGATVAEALESLCTAHPELRPQLFTPEGKLKRSIGIFVGEDDVRSDDGLARSLEQRELVILIVAMAGG
;
A
#
# COMPACT_ATOMS: atom_id res chain seq x y z
N MET A 1 4.84 11.98 -7.91
CA MET A 1 4.39 11.39 -6.64
C MET A 1 3.24 10.43 -6.91
N PRO A 2 3.41 9.16 -6.60
CA PRO A 2 2.33 8.20 -6.81
C PRO A 2 1.14 8.45 -5.87
N ILE A 3 0.01 7.89 -6.23
CA ILE A 3 -1.23 8.02 -5.46
C ILE A 3 -1.58 6.64 -4.92
N ILE A 4 -1.80 6.54 -3.62
CA ILE A 4 -2.22 5.28 -3.01
C ILE A 4 -3.70 5.35 -2.70
N GLU A 5 -4.46 4.36 -3.18
CA GLU A 5 -5.87 4.23 -2.88
C GLU A 5 -6.03 3.16 -1.80
N LEU A 6 -6.74 3.51 -0.73
CA LEU A 6 -6.95 2.62 0.41
C LEU A 6 -8.33 1.99 0.38
N PRO A 7 -8.44 0.71 0.74
CA PRO A 7 -9.76 0.11 0.90
C PRO A 7 -10.47 0.69 2.13
N ALA A 8 -11.77 0.55 2.17
CA ALA A 8 -12.57 1.12 3.25
C ALA A 8 -12.09 0.67 4.63
N ALA A 9 -11.63 -0.56 4.76
CA ALA A 9 -11.18 -1.09 6.04
C ALA A 9 -9.97 -0.36 6.61
N LEU A 10 -9.15 0.26 5.77
CA LEU A 10 -7.94 0.95 6.21
C LEU A 10 -8.10 2.45 6.34
N ARG A 11 -9.15 3.02 5.79
CA ARG A 11 -9.34 4.48 5.79
C ARG A 11 -9.37 5.11 7.18
N PRO A 12 -9.98 4.48 8.20
CA PRO A 12 -9.96 5.10 9.54
C PRO A 12 -8.56 5.31 10.10
N ARG A 13 -7.59 4.49 9.66
CA ARG A 13 -6.22 4.62 10.12
C ARG A 13 -5.41 5.62 9.31
N ALA A 14 -6.04 6.24 8.33
CA ALA A 14 -5.44 7.26 7.49
C ALA A 14 -6.30 8.52 7.48
N ALA A 15 -6.85 8.86 8.64
CA ALA A 15 -7.70 10.06 8.82
C ALA A 15 -8.93 10.05 7.92
N GLY A 16 -9.42 8.86 7.58
CA GLY A 16 -10.61 8.71 6.74
C GLY A 16 -10.37 8.91 5.25
N LYS A 17 -9.13 9.06 4.83
CA LYS A 17 -8.81 9.34 3.44
C LYS A 17 -8.84 8.09 2.58
N ALA A 18 -9.45 8.19 1.40
CA ALA A 18 -9.49 7.10 0.44
C ALA A 18 -8.26 7.09 -0.45
N LYS A 19 -7.71 8.25 -0.75
CA LYS A 19 -6.55 8.40 -1.62
C LYS A 19 -5.54 9.34 -0.98
N LEU A 20 -4.26 9.00 -1.10
CA LEU A 20 -3.18 9.83 -0.58
C LEU A 20 -2.09 9.91 -1.62
N THR A 21 -1.53 11.10 -1.80
CA THR A 21 -0.36 11.30 -2.64
C THR A 21 0.87 11.14 -1.75
N VAL A 22 1.80 10.30 -2.17
CA VAL A 22 3.00 10.01 -1.37
C VAL A 22 4.24 10.11 -2.23
N GLU A 23 5.40 10.22 -1.60
CA GLU A 23 6.67 10.16 -2.30
C GLU A 23 7.12 8.73 -2.44
N GLY A 24 7.81 8.42 -3.53
CA GLY A 24 8.37 7.10 -3.74
C GLY A 24 8.57 6.81 -5.21
N ALA A 25 9.71 6.22 -5.52
CA ALA A 25 10.02 5.79 -6.88
C ALA A 25 9.65 4.33 -7.10
N THR A 26 9.38 3.59 -6.03
CA THR A 26 8.96 2.19 -6.09
C THR A 26 7.77 1.98 -5.18
N VAL A 27 7.11 0.84 -5.34
CA VAL A 27 5.98 0.47 -4.47
C VAL A 27 6.43 0.46 -3.00
N ALA A 28 7.60 -0.12 -2.72
CA ALA A 28 8.11 -0.19 -1.35
C ALA A 28 8.29 1.19 -0.76
N GLU A 29 8.87 2.12 -1.52
CA GLU A 29 9.09 3.48 -1.04
C GLU A 29 7.77 4.21 -0.81
N ALA A 30 6.80 4.02 -1.72
CA ALA A 30 5.50 4.64 -1.57
C ALA A 30 4.79 4.15 -0.31
N LEU A 31 4.85 2.83 -0.04
CA LEU A 31 4.24 2.28 1.16
C LEU A 31 4.95 2.75 2.42
N GLU A 32 6.27 2.88 2.37
CA GLU A 32 7.03 3.40 3.51
C GLU A 32 6.63 4.85 3.81
N SER A 33 6.49 5.66 2.78
CA SER A 33 6.04 7.05 2.94
C SER A 33 4.64 7.10 3.55
N LEU A 34 3.76 6.22 3.09
CA LEU A 34 2.41 6.13 3.63
C LEU A 34 2.43 5.80 5.12
N CYS A 35 3.23 4.82 5.51
CA CYS A 35 3.33 4.41 6.91
C CYS A 35 4.00 5.46 7.78
N THR A 36 4.89 6.26 7.21
CA THR A 36 5.51 7.37 7.94
C THR A 36 4.48 8.46 8.22
N ALA A 37 3.62 8.76 7.25
CA ALA A 37 2.57 9.75 7.42
C ALA A 37 1.44 9.24 8.33
N HIS A 38 1.16 7.95 8.27
CA HIS A 38 0.10 7.34 9.06
C HIS A 38 0.62 6.06 9.72
N PRO A 39 1.33 6.20 10.86
CA PRO A 39 1.99 5.04 11.48
C PRO A 39 1.05 3.90 11.85
N GLU A 40 -0.23 4.18 12.05
CA GLU A 40 -1.20 3.15 12.40
C GLU A 40 -1.42 2.15 11.26
N LEU A 41 -1.03 2.52 10.03
CA LEU A 41 -1.14 1.61 8.89
C LEU A 41 -0.05 0.55 8.88
N ARG A 42 1.09 0.82 9.51
CA ARG A 42 2.21 -0.12 9.44
C ARG A 42 1.85 -1.54 9.90
N PRO A 43 1.23 -1.72 11.08
CA PRO A 43 0.87 -3.09 11.50
C PRO A 43 -0.27 -3.69 10.68
N GLN A 44 -0.99 -2.87 9.92
CA GLN A 44 -2.05 -3.37 9.05
C GLN A 44 -1.49 -3.90 7.73
N LEU A 45 -0.36 -3.36 7.29
CA LEU A 45 0.23 -3.71 6.00
C LEU A 45 1.40 -4.67 6.12
N PHE A 46 2.16 -4.58 7.19
CA PHE A 46 3.40 -5.34 7.34
C PHE A 46 3.38 -6.23 8.57
N THR A 47 4.12 -7.33 8.48
CA THR A 47 4.34 -8.22 9.62
C THR A 47 5.40 -7.62 10.54
N PRO A 48 5.56 -8.15 11.77
CA PRO A 48 6.65 -7.70 12.65
C PRO A 48 8.03 -7.84 12.03
N GLU A 49 8.21 -8.76 11.07
CA GLU A 49 9.46 -8.94 10.35
C GLU A 49 9.65 -7.93 9.22
N GLY A 50 8.66 -7.08 8.99
CA GLY A 50 8.76 -6.06 7.94
C GLY A 50 8.33 -6.54 6.56
N LYS A 51 7.67 -7.67 6.47
CA LYS A 51 7.18 -8.20 5.20
C LYS A 51 5.72 -7.83 5.00
N LEU A 52 5.33 -7.64 3.74
CA LEU A 52 3.95 -7.36 3.41
C LEU A 52 3.06 -8.53 3.83
N LYS A 53 1.95 -8.23 4.48
CA LYS A 53 1.01 -9.28 4.90
C LYS A 53 0.38 -9.94 3.70
N ARG A 54 0.11 -11.24 3.81
CA ARG A 54 -0.52 -12.01 2.74
C ARG A 54 -1.93 -11.53 2.43
N SER A 55 -2.60 -10.95 3.41
CA SER A 55 -3.96 -10.44 3.22
C SER A 55 -3.99 -9.13 2.43
N ILE A 56 -2.85 -8.53 2.17
CA ILE A 56 -2.77 -7.28 1.43
C ILE A 56 -2.45 -7.55 -0.03
N GLY A 57 -3.34 -7.12 -0.90
CA GLY A 57 -3.09 -7.14 -2.34
C GLY A 57 -2.73 -5.75 -2.81
N ILE A 58 -1.91 -5.67 -3.85
CA ILE A 58 -1.46 -4.41 -4.41
C ILE A 58 -1.63 -4.46 -5.91
N PHE A 59 -2.30 -3.45 -6.47
CA PHE A 59 -2.40 -3.27 -7.91
C PHE A 59 -1.73 -1.97 -8.29
N VAL A 60 -0.90 -2.01 -9.32
CA VAL A 60 -0.32 -0.81 -9.91
C VAL A 60 -0.94 -0.68 -11.29
N GLY A 61 -1.87 0.25 -11.43
CA GLY A 61 -2.71 0.27 -12.61
C GLY A 61 -3.53 -1.00 -12.68
N GLU A 62 -3.33 -1.79 -13.71
CA GLU A 62 -4.03 -3.06 -13.90
C GLU A 62 -3.19 -4.27 -13.45
N ASP A 63 -1.95 -4.04 -13.04
CA ASP A 63 -1.03 -5.13 -12.72
C ASP A 63 -1.10 -5.49 -11.24
N ASP A 64 -1.29 -6.78 -10.98
CA ASP A 64 -1.28 -7.33 -9.63
C ASP A 64 0.17 -7.57 -9.22
N VAL A 65 0.61 -6.92 -8.16
CA VAL A 65 1.99 -7.02 -7.68
C VAL A 65 1.97 -7.52 -6.24
N ARG A 66 1.96 -8.83 -6.06
CA ARG A 66 1.76 -9.45 -4.75
C ARG A 66 3.01 -9.99 -4.07
N SER A 67 4.12 -10.06 -4.77
CA SER A 67 5.31 -10.68 -4.22
C SER A 67 6.31 -9.61 -3.78
N ASP A 68 7.40 -10.06 -3.15
CA ASP A 68 8.47 -9.15 -2.81
C ASP A 68 9.01 -8.43 -4.04
N ASP A 69 8.97 -9.10 -5.20
CA ASP A 69 9.37 -8.47 -6.46
C ASP A 69 8.44 -7.32 -6.82
N GLY A 70 7.17 -7.42 -6.45
CA GLY A 70 6.22 -6.35 -6.67
C GLY A 70 6.55 -5.10 -5.89
N LEU A 71 7.18 -5.23 -4.72
CA LEU A 71 7.59 -4.09 -3.93
C LEU A 71 8.72 -3.30 -4.58
N ALA A 72 9.51 -3.95 -5.42
CA ALA A 72 10.59 -3.30 -6.15
C ALA A 72 10.12 -2.61 -7.43
N ARG A 73 8.85 -2.78 -7.79
CA ARG A 73 8.32 -2.20 -9.01
C ARG A 73 8.44 -0.69 -9.02
N SER A 74 8.96 -0.16 -10.10
CA SER A 74 9.08 1.30 -10.28
C SER A 74 7.71 1.92 -10.51
N LEU A 75 7.54 3.12 -9.98
CA LEU A 75 6.31 3.89 -10.13
C LEU A 75 6.58 5.17 -10.88
N GLU A 76 5.66 5.51 -11.79
CA GLU A 76 5.70 6.77 -12.50
C GLU A 76 4.97 7.83 -11.68
N GLN A 77 5.13 9.10 -12.07
CA GLN A 77 4.40 10.17 -11.41
C GLN A 77 2.91 9.96 -11.60
N ARG A 78 2.15 10.17 -10.53
CA ARG A 78 0.70 10.05 -10.51
C ARG A 78 0.19 8.64 -10.79
N GLU A 79 1.08 7.65 -10.77
CA GLU A 79 0.62 6.28 -10.95
C GLU A 79 -0.22 5.87 -9.74
N LEU A 80 -1.32 5.17 -10.01
CA LEU A 80 -2.25 4.76 -8.97
C LEU A 80 -1.85 3.40 -8.41
N VAL A 81 -1.66 3.36 -7.10
CA VAL A 81 -1.36 2.12 -6.38
C VAL A 81 -2.60 1.81 -5.54
N ILE A 82 -3.26 0.72 -5.85
CA ILE A 82 -4.48 0.32 -5.15
C ILE A 82 -4.17 -0.78 -4.16
N LEU A 83 -4.47 -0.53 -2.89
CA LEU A 83 -4.34 -1.55 -1.85
C LEU A 83 -5.70 -2.21 -1.62
N ILE A 84 -5.69 -3.52 -1.50
CA ILE A 84 -6.90 -4.27 -1.15
C ILE A 84 -6.59 -5.17 0.01
N VAL A 85 -7.61 -5.44 0.83
CA VAL A 85 -7.49 -6.37 1.95
C VAL A 85 -8.33 -7.58 1.61
N ALA A 86 -7.66 -8.72 1.43
CA ALA A 86 -8.38 -9.97 1.23
C ALA A 86 -8.95 -10.42 2.57
N MET A 87 -10.15 -10.99 2.52
CA MET A 87 -10.78 -11.54 3.71
C MET A 87 -10.09 -12.85 4.05
N ALA A 88 -9.04 -12.75 4.83
CA ALA A 88 -8.26 -13.92 5.21
C ALA A 88 -9.09 -14.88 6.05
N GLY A 89 -8.96 -16.14 5.73
CA GLY A 89 -9.64 -17.17 6.49
C GLY A 89 -11.12 -17.22 6.22
N GLY A 90 -11.46 -16.54 5.17
CA GLY A 90 -12.88 -16.40 4.86
C GLY A 90 -13.45 -15.49 5.85
#